data_d9ee20f4604fd795f8240e98dd62fcb5
#
_entry.id   d9ee20f4604fd795f8240e98dd62fcb5
#
_cell.length_a   1.000
_cell.length_b   1.000
_cell.length_c   1.000
_cell.angle_alpha   90.00
_cell.angle_beta   90.00
_cell.angle_gamma   90.00
#
_symmetry.space_group_name_H-M   'P 1'
#
loop_
_entity.id
_entity.type
_entity.pdbx_description
1 polymer ?
#
loop_
_entity_poly.entity_id
_entity_poly.type
_entity_poly.pdbx_seq_one_letter_code
_entity_poly.pdbx_strand_id
1 'polypeptide(L)'
;MRSPSSLALLGKKRFLPLFVTQLLGAFNDNLFKQALVLAILYRIGSTVDANVLVNLSALLFILPFFLFSALGGQFGERFEKSRLIRALKLWEVAIMTVGALAMWFAHLPLLLLVLFCMGTQSALFGPVKYSILPQVLDERELMAGNGLVEMGTFLAILGGTLVAGLLMSSERYAILVAASVLAVALAGYLASRQIPLARAPLPELALDWHILRQTRQILRLGFGQHRSVSRAMIGNSWFWFLGATYLTQIPAFAKGVLNGNETAVTLILSVFSIGIASGSMLCARLSARKVEIGLVPLGALGVSLCGVLLWWHASTFSAAPQVLGAWGLLAEPGARWILLDIFGLGLFGGIYIVPLYALIQSRSPEHQRARVVAANNILNALFMVCSAILAILLLAVVGLSIAQLFLVVSLFNLLLAFYLFRAVPEFLLRCGAWLLGRTRQRVRGEGGERIPAHGAALLLARHERWVEVLLIGGAMRRPVHFFTTDVLSPPSRLLRICGVSALDGEDVQLSGRVAGLMAAGELVCLLSREPARAWQVLQGRAHGLAVLEIELREDGPRSRILHVTLAGAVDRESP
;
A
#
# COMPACT_ATOMS: atom_id res chain seq x y z
N MET A 1 -22.83 -8.32 -17.67
CA MET A 1 -21.48 -8.41 -18.26
C MET A 1 -20.49 -8.86 -17.18
N ARG A 2 -19.82 -9.98 -17.39
CA ARG A 2 -18.74 -10.45 -16.47
C ARG A 2 -17.65 -9.38 -16.47
N SER A 3 -17.26 -8.88 -15.30
CA SER A 3 -16.15 -7.95 -15.17
C SER A 3 -14.87 -8.62 -15.70
N PRO A 4 -14.12 -8.02 -16.62
CA PRO A 4 -12.83 -8.58 -17.01
C PRO A 4 -11.98 -8.79 -15.76
N SER A 5 -11.34 -9.94 -15.65
CA SER A 5 -10.51 -10.31 -14.50
C SER A 5 -9.37 -9.28 -14.36
N SER A 6 -8.91 -9.02 -13.13
CA SER A 6 -7.75 -8.14 -12.91
C SER A 6 -6.53 -8.60 -13.71
N LEU A 7 -6.40 -9.91 -13.96
CA LEU A 7 -5.37 -10.51 -14.81
C LEU A 7 -5.47 -10.08 -16.29
N ALA A 8 -6.63 -9.60 -16.75
CA ALA A 8 -6.76 -9.10 -18.13
C ALA A 8 -5.86 -7.88 -18.41
N LEU A 9 -5.40 -7.16 -17.38
CA LEU A 9 -4.40 -6.09 -17.53
C LEU A 9 -3.06 -6.62 -18.03
N LEU A 10 -2.69 -7.85 -17.71
CA LEU A 10 -1.47 -8.49 -18.20
C LEU A 10 -1.51 -8.74 -19.73
N GLY A 11 -2.67 -8.73 -20.35
CA GLY A 11 -2.81 -8.76 -21.81
C GLY A 11 -2.67 -7.39 -22.48
N LYS A 12 -2.59 -6.28 -21.72
CA LYS A 12 -2.54 -4.93 -22.29
C LYS A 12 -1.11 -4.46 -22.51
N LYS A 13 -0.77 -4.12 -23.75
CA LYS A 13 0.57 -3.61 -24.14
C LYS A 13 1.02 -2.37 -23.35
N ARG A 14 0.09 -1.59 -22.79
CA ARG A 14 0.41 -0.41 -21.98
C ARG A 14 0.87 -0.74 -20.57
N PHE A 15 0.50 -1.92 -20.02
CA PHE A 15 0.79 -2.31 -18.64
C PHE A 15 1.78 -3.47 -18.52
N LEU A 16 1.69 -4.49 -19.38
CA LEU A 16 2.52 -5.71 -19.31
C LEU A 16 4.03 -5.42 -19.26
N PRO A 17 4.59 -4.54 -20.13
CA PRO A 17 6.02 -4.25 -20.09
C PRO A 17 6.48 -3.65 -18.75
N LEU A 18 5.68 -2.75 -18.17
CA LEU A 18 5.95 -2.16 -16.87
C LEU A 18 5.90 -3.22 -15.76
N PHE A 19 4.88 -4.09 -15.79
CA PHE A 19 4.73 -5.18 -14.84
C PHE A 19 5.93 -6.15 -14.90
N VAL A 20 6.32 -6.60 -16.10
CA VAL A 20 7.47 -7.49 -16.28
C VAL A 20 8.78 -6.83 -15.84
N THR A 21 8.98 -5.55 -16.19
CA THR A 21 10.16 -4.79 -15.80
C THR A 21 10.33 -4.72 -14.28
N GLN A 22 9.26 -4.42 -13.54
CA GLN A 22 9.29 -4.33 -12.08
C GLN A 22 9.41 -5.69 -11.41
N LEU A 23 8.75 -6.72 -11.95
CA LEU A 23 8.80 -8.09 -11.44
C LEU A 23 10.22 -8.64 -11.55
N LEU A 24 10.86 -8.52 -12.74
CA LEU A 24 12.23 -8.98 -12.95
C LEU A 24 13.25 -8.19 -12.12
N GLY A 25 13.01 -6.87 -11.90
CA GLY A 25 13.85 -6.08 -11.00
C GLY A 25 13.79 -6.58 -9.56
N ALA A 26 12.57 -6.74 -9.01
CA ALA A 26 12.39 -7.25 -7.65
C ALA A 26 12.92 -8.69 -7.48
N PHE A 27 12.78 -9.52 -8.52
CA PHE A 27 13.34 -10.86 -8.54
C PHE A 27 14.88 -10.83 -8.47
N ASN A 28 15.51 -9.98 -9.32
CA ASN A 28 16.97 -9.86 -9.39
C ASN A 28 17.57 -9.32 -8.10
N ASP A 29 16.93 -8.31 -7.48
CA ASP A 29 17.32 -7.77 -6.18
C ASP A 29 17.38 -8.87 -5.11
N ASN A 30 16.36 -9.73 -5.06
CA ASN A 30 16.29 -10.77 -4.05
C ASN A 30 17.17 -11.98 -4.38
N LEU A 31 17.32 -12.30 -5.67
CA LEU A 31 18.26 -13.32 -6.12
C LEU A 31 19.71 -12.96 -5.71
N PHE A 32 20.18 -11.76 -6.05
CA PHE A 32 21.54 -11.33 -5.73
C PHE A 32 21.76 -11.17 -4.22
N LYS A 33 20.82 -10.50 -3.52
CA LYS A 33 20.88 -10.31 -2.07
C LYS A 33 20.98 -11.64 -1.32
N GLN A 34 20.13 -12.60 -1.66
CA GLN A 34 20.14 -13.91 -1.00
C GLN A 34 21.36 -14.72 -1.37
N ALA A 35 21.81 -14.69 -2.64
CA ALA A 35 23.05 -15.34 -3.05
C ALA A 35 24.26 -14.78 -2.30
N LEU A 36 24.34 -13.46 -2.10
CA LEU A 36 25.40 -12.82 -1.32
C LEU A 36 25.37 -13.27 0.16
N VAL A 37 24.19 -13.29 0.80
CA VAL A 37 24.06 -13.76 2.17
C VAL A 37 24.55 -15.21 2.31
N LEU A 38 24.13 -16.08 1.39
CA LEU A 38 24.57 -17.49 1.41
C LEU A 38 26.07 -17.63 1.08
N ALA A 39 26.61 -16.77 0.21
CA ALA A 39 28.03 -16.75 -0.07
C ALA A 39 28.86 -16.34 1.16
N ILE A 40 28.43 -15.33 1.91
CA ILE A 40 29.05 -14.90 3.18
C ILE A 40 29.04 -16.02 4.20
N LEU A 41 27.92 -16.73 4.34
CA LEU A 41 27.77 -17.76 5.37
C LEU A 41 28.51 -19.06 5.06
N TYR A 42 28.64 -19.42 3.77
CA TYR A 42 29.07 -20.79 3.42
C TYR A 42 30.20 -20.90 2.41
N ARG A 43 30.56 -19.81 1.70
CA ARG A 43 31.49 -19.86 0.56
C ARG A 43 32.67 -18.91 0.64
N ILE A 44 32.47 -17.72 1.24
CA ILE A 44 33.51 -16.69 1.30
C ILE A 44 34.04 -16.64 2.73
N GLY A 45 35.31 -17.03 2.91
CA GLY A 45 36.02 -16.85 4.18
C GLY A 45 36.26 -15.36 4.46
N SER A 46 36.00 -14.93 5.68
CA SER A 46 36.25 -13.57 6.14
C SER A 46 36.80 -13.57 7.56
N THR A 47 37.63 -12.59 7.88
CA THR A 47 38.09 -12.32 9.27
C THR A 47 37.01 -11.64 10.11
N VAL A 48 36.00 -11.06 9.47
CA VAL A 48 34.83 -10.43 10.11
C VAL A 48 33.76 -11.49 10.33
N ASP A 49 33.08 -11.43 11.48
CA ASP A 49 31.98 -12.33 11.82
C ASP A 49 30.89 -12.30 10.74
N ALA A 50 30.42 -13.46 10.32
CA ALA A 50 29.45 -13.60 9.24
C ALA A 50 28.11 -12.92 9.56
N ASN A 51 27.67 -12.92 10.84
CA ASN A 51 26.42 -12.25 11.22
C ASN A 51 26.55 -10.72 11.08
N VAL A 52 27.72 -10.16 11.39
CA VAL A 52 27.99 -8.73 11.17
C VAL A 52 27.90 -8.39 9.68
N LEU A 53 28.47 -9.21 8.81
CA LEU A 53 28.44 -9.01 7.35
C LEU A 53 27.01 -9.15 6.78
N VAL A 54 26.23 -10.09 7.27
CA VAL A 54 24.83 -10.26 6.87
C VAL A 54 24.00 -9.03 7.27
N ASN A 55 24.16 -8.54 8.50
CA ASN A 55 23.48 -7.32 8.95
C ASN A 55 23.95 -6.08 8.20
N LEU A 56 25.24 -5.97 7.90
CA LEU A 56 25.80 -4.91 7.05
C LEU A 56 25.20 -4.95 5.64
N SER A 57 25.04 -6.15 5.08
CA SER A 57 24.40 -6.33 3.76
C SER A 57 22.96 -5.80 3.76
N ALA A 58 22.18 -6.13 4.80
CA ALA A 58 20.82 -5.60 4.94
C ALA A 58 20.81 -4.06 5.06
N LEU A 59 21.72 -3.49 5.86
CA LEU A 59 21.86 -2.05 6.01
C LEU A 59 22.24 -1.37 4.69
N LEU A 60 23.23 -1.91 3.97
CA LEU A 60 23.70 -1.35 2.69
C LEU A 60 22.62 -1.36 1.60
N PHE A 61 21.71 -2.33 1.63
CA PHE A 61 20.57 -2.34 0.71
C PHE A 61 19.48 -1.32 1.06
N ILE A 62 19.23 -1.10 2.36
CA ILE A 62 18.16 -0.19 2.83
C ILE A 62 18.63 1.28 2.86
N LEU A 63 19.88 1.55 3.21
CA LEU A 63 20.43 2.89 3.36
C LEU A 63 20.18 3.81 2.15
N PRO A 64 20.35 3.35 0.90
CA PRO A 64 20.05 4.15 -0.29
C PRO A 64 18.62 4.69 -0.38
N PHE A 65 17.65 4.02 0.23
CA PHE A 65 16.26 4.52 0.22
C PHE A 65 16.12 5.83 1.03
N PHE A 66 16.91 6.01 2.09
CA PHE A 66 16.99 7.30 2.79
C PHE A 66 17.72 8.36 1.97
N LEU A 67 18.82 7.95 1.33
CA LEU A 67 19.71 8.90 0.67
C LEU A 67 19.17 9.36 -0.68
N PHE A 68 18.57 8.45 -1.47
CA PHE A 68 18.32 8.69 -2.88
C PHE A 68 16.86 8.65 -3.31
N SER A 69 15.90 8.21 -2.47
CA SER A 69 14.48 8.23 -2.87
C SER A 69 13.99 9.64 -3.18
N ALA A 70 14.49 10.66 -2.47
CA ALA A 70 14.16 12.05 -2.74
C ALA A 70 14.57 12.48 -4.16
N LEU A 71 15.76 12.09 -4.61
CA LEU A 71 16.22 12.30 -5.98
C LEU A 71 15.36 11.52 -6.99
N GLY A 72 15.00 10.27 -6.67
CA GLY A 72 14.09 9.47 -7.49
C GLY A 72 12.74 10.15 -7.72
N GLY A 73 12.20 10.82 -6.70
CA GLY A 73 10.98 11.61 -6.78
C GLY A 73 11.13 12.82 -7.73
N GLN A 74 12.23 13.58 -7.61
CA GLN A 74 12.53 14.70 -8.51
C GLN A 74 12.73 14.24 -9.96
N PHE A 75 13.48 13.15 -10.17
CA PHE A 75 13.69 12.58 -11.49
C PHE A 75 12.38 12.12 -12.14
N GLY A 76 11.48 11.49 -11.37
CA GLY A 76 10.17 11.05 -11.84
C GLY A 76 9.22 12.19 -12.22
N GLU A 77 9.47 13.42 -11.79
CA GLU A 77 8.72 14.60 -12.21
C GLU A 77 9.39 15.37 -13.35
N ARG A 78 10.72 15.45 -13.34
CA ARG A 78 11.47 16.22 -14.34
C ARG A 78 11.62 15.47 -15.66
N PHE A 79 11.86 14.16 -15.62
CA PHE A 79 12.16 13.37 -16.80
C PHE A 79 10.97 12.55 -17.29
N GLU A 80 10.93 12.26 -18.58
CA GLU A 80 9.99 11.32 -19.16
C GLU A 80 10.22 9.93 -18.54
N LYS A 81 9.16 9.36 -17.95
CA LYS A 81 9.31 8.21 -17.04
C LYS A 81 9.74 6.93 -17.74
N SER A 82 9.31 6.68 -19.00
CA SER A 82 9.71 5.46 -19.70
C SER A 82 11.20 5.50 -20.06
N ARG A 83 11.73 6.67 -20.44
CA ARG A 83 13.17 6.86 -20.70
C ARG A 83 13.99 6.72 -19.43
N LEU A 84 13.49 7.30 -18.33
CA LEU A 84 14.14 7.18 -17.02
C LEU A 84 14.18 5.71 -16.56
N ILE A 85 13.09 4.97 -16.70
CA ILE A 85 13.06 3.53 -16.38
C ILE A 85 14.08 2.75 -17.22
N ARG A 86 14.17 3.03 -18.53
CA ARG A 86 15.17 2.39 -19.42
C ARG A 86 16.60 2.67 -18.95
N ALA A 87 16.91 3.92 -18.59
CA ALA A 87 18.22 4.31 -18.08
C ALA A 87 18.55 3.58 -16.76
N LEU A 88 17.60 3.51 -15.83
CA LEU A 88 17.75 2.79 -14.57
C LEU A 88 17.92 1.27 -14.79
N LYS A 89 17.23 0.69 -15.78
CA LYS A 89 17.39 -0.73 -16.10
C LYS A 89 18.73 -1.02 -16.83
N LEU A 90 19.21 -0.09 -17.64
CA LEU A 90 20.54 -0.20 -18.21
C LEU A 90 21.62 -0.11 -17.12
N TRP A 91 21.43 0.78 -16.15
CA TRP A 91 22.31 0.86 -14.99
C TRP A 91 22.28 -0.43 -14.14
N GLU A 92 21.11 -1.07 -13.99
CA GLU A 92 21.01 -2.38 -13.36
C GLU A 92 21.84 -3.44 -14.09
N VAL A 93 21.83 -3.46 -15.43
CA VAL A 93 22.68 -4.38 -16.21
C VAL A 93 24.16 -4.13 -15.91
N ALA A 94 24.61 -2.86 -15.86
CA ALA A 94 25.98 -2.53 -15.50
C ALA A 94 26.36 -2.99 -14.08
N ILE A 95 25.48 -2.74 -13.10
CA ILE A 95 25.64 -3.18 -11.70
C ILE A 95 25.76 -4.71 -11.64
N MET A 96 24.88 -5.43 -12.33
CA MET A 96 24.88 -6.90 -12.34
C MET A 96 26.11 -7.47 -13.09
N THR A 97 26.64 -6.76 -14.09
CA THR A 97 27.91 -7.16 -14.72
C THR A 97 29.06 -7.11 -13.71
N VAL A 98 29.17 -6.01 -12.97
CA VAL A 98 30.17 -5.90 -11.88
C VAL A 98 29.89 -6.94 -10.79
N GLY A 99 28.63 -7.17 -10.44
CA GLY A 99 28.23 -8.17 -9.45
C GLY A 99 28.57 -9.61 -9.87
N ALA A 100 28.40 -9.94 -11.15
CA ALA A 100 28.79 -11.23 -11.71
C ALA A 100 30.30 -11.45 -11.62
N LEU A 101 31.10 -10.45 -11.97
CA LEU A 101 32.57 -10.48 -11.84
C LEU A 101 32.99 -10.60 -10.36
N ALA A 102 32.37 -9.81 -9.48
CA ALA A 102 32.63 -9.85 -8.04
C ALA A 102 32.29 -11.22 -7.41
N MET A 103 31.22 -11.86 -7.88
CA MET A 103 30.85 -13.22 -7.44
C MET A 103 31.83 -14.27 -7.97
N TRP A 104 32.29 -14.13 -9.21
CA TRP A 104 33.29 -15.01 -9.80
C TRP A 104 34.61 -14.99 -9.03
N PHE A 105 35.09 -13.78 -8.67
CA PHE A 105 36.35 -13.61 -7.93
C PHE A 105 36.17 -13.71 -6.40
N ALA A 106 34.97 -14.01 -5.90
CA ALA A 106 34.61 -14.03 -4.49
C ALA A 106 35.09 -12.77 -3.72
N HIS A 107 35.04 -11.59 -4.37
CA HIS A 107 35.55 -10.34 -3.82
C HIS A 107 34.50 -9.63 -2.97
N LEU A 108 34.47 -9.94 -1.67
CA LEU A 108 33.43 -9.48 -0.73
C LEU A 108 33.21 -7.95 -0.71
N PRO A 109 34.25 -7.08 -0.64
CA PRO A 109 34.03 -5.63 -0.62
C PRO A 109 33.30 -5.14 -1.87
N LEU A 110 33.61 -5.70 -3.05
CA LEU A 110 32.95 -5.34 -4.29
C LEU A 110 31.51 -5.84 -4.33
N LEU A 111 31.22 -7.03 -3.79
CA LEU A 111 29.85 -7.54 -3.66
C LEU A 111 29.00 -6.65 -2.76
N LEU A 112 29.54 -6.15 -1.64
CA LEU A 112 28.86 -5.20 -0.77
C LEU A 112 28.61 -3.84 -1.46
N LEU A 113 29.58 -3.35 -2.25
CA LEU A 113 29.39 -2.14 -3.05
C LEU A 113 28.30 -2.32 -4.13
N VAL A 114 28.29 -3.46 -4.81
CA VAL A 114 27.24 -3.82 -5.78
C VAL A 114 25.87 -3.81 -5.10
N LEU A 115 25.76 -4.38 -3.90
CA LEU A 115 24.50 -4.38 -3.14
C LEU A 115 24.01 -2.95 -2.79
N PHE A 116 24.92 -2.06 -2.41
CA PHE A 116 24.62 -0.64 -2.20
C PHE A 116 24.15 0.05 -3.50
N CYS A 117 24.82 -0.21 -4.63
CA CYS A 117 24.42 0.32 -5.93
C CYS A 117 23.03 -0.21 -6.37
N MET A 118 22.73 -1.50 -6.10
CA MET A 118 21.39 -2.06 -6.33
C MET A 118 20.32 -1.34 -5.49
N GLY A 119 20.56 -1.19 -4.19
CA GLY A 119 19.68 -0.42 -3.32
C GLY A 119 19.47 1.01 -3.84
N THR A 120 20.52 1.65 -4.38
CA THR A 120 20.43 2.99 -4.99
C THR A 120 19.54 2.98 -6.24
N GLN A 121 19.73 2.00 -7.12
CA GLN A 121 18.89 1.84 -8.33
C GLN A 121 17.42 1.62 -7.94
N SER A 122 17.15 0.75 -6.96
CA SER A 122 15.80 0.47 -6.47
C SER A 122 15.16 1.69 -5.77
N ALA A 123 15.94 2.48 -5.02
CA ALA A 123 15.49 3.71 -4.39
C ALA A 123 15.08 4.79 -5.41
N LEU A 124 15.80 4.89 -6.54
CA LEU A 124 15.44 5.79 -7.64
C LEU A 124 14.26 5.27 -8.46
N PHE A 125 14.17 3.96 -8.66
CA PHE A 125 13.12 3.34 -9.45
C PHE A 125 11.75 3.35 -8.75
N GLY A 126 11.70 3.17 -7.42
CA GLY A 126 10.46 3.08 -6.64
C GLY A 126 9.48 4.23 -6.88
N PRO A 127 9.86 5.51 -6.71
CA PRO A 127 8.98 6.65 -6.98
C PRO A 127 8.46 6.69 -8.43
N VAL A 128 9.31 6.31 -9.40
CA VAL A 128 8.94 6.29 -10.82
C VAL A 128 7.94 5.18 -11.11
N LYS A 129 8.20 3.97 -10.59
CA LYS A 129 7.35 2.77 -10.74
C LYS A 129 5.91 3.03 -10.31
N TYR A 130 5.70 3.65 -9.16
CA TYR A 130 4.35 3.90 -8.66
C TYR A 130 3.71 5.15 -9.26
N SER A 131 4.49 6.19 -9.59
CA SER A 131 3.95 7.42 -10.17
C SER A 131 3.56 7.31 -11.65
N ILE A 132 4.07 6.31 -12.38
CA ILE A 132 3.70 6.06 -13.78
C ILE A 132 2.34 5.34 -13.89
N LEU A 133 1.93 4.57 -12.87
CA LEU A 133 0.70 3.77 -12.93
C LEU A 133 -0.55 4.59 -13.31
N PRO A 134 -0.83 5.76 -12.71
CA PRO A 134 -1.98 6.58 -13.12
C PRO A 134 -1.86 7.23 -14.50
N GLN A 135 -0.69 7.17 -15.16
CA GLN A 135 -0.51 7.65 -16.53
C GLN A 135 -0.77 6.56 -17.57
N VAL A 136 -0.59 5.29 -17.19
CA VAL A 136 -0.78 4.13 -18.08
C VAL A 136 -2.05 3.35 -17.81
N LEU A 137 -2.72 3.61 -16.69
CA LEU A 137 -3.95 2.96 -16.25
C LEU A 137 -5.06 3.97 -16.03
N ASP A 138 -6.29 3.60 -16.37
CA ASP A 138 -7.46 4.37 -16.01
C ASP A 138 -7.73 4.28 -14.50
N GLU A 139 -8.44 5.25 -13.93
CA GLU A 139 -8.81 5.25 -12.51
C GLU A 139 -9.50 3.94 -12.08
N ARG A 140 -10.33 3.36 -12.96
CA ARG A 140 -11.02 2.08 -12.75
C ARG A 140 -10.11 0.86 -12.73
N GLU A 141 -8.89 0.99 -13.24
CA GLU A 141 -7.89 -0.07 -13.32
C GLU A 141 -6.81 0.05 -12.26
N LEU A 142 -6.74 1.20 -11.57
CA LEU A 142 -5.64 1.52 -10.65
C LEU A 142 -5.54 0.52 -9.49
N MET A 143 -6.66 0.08 -8.93
CA MET A 143 -6.69 -0.97 -7.90
C MET A 143 -6.16 -2.30 -8.42
N ALA A 144 -6.56 -2.69 -9.63
CA ALA A 144 -6.10 -3.93 -10.24
C ALA A 144 -4.61 -3.85 -10.60
N GLY A 145 -4.14 -2.70 -11.10
CA GLY A 145 -2.74 -2.45 -11.40
C GLY A 145 -1.85 -2.52 -10.16
N ASN A 146 -2.23 -1.84 -9.08
CA ASN A 146 -1.50 -1.93 -7.79
C ASN A 146 -1.54 -3.35 -7.23
N GLY A 147 -2.69 -4.03 -7.27
CA GLY A 147 -2.81 -5.41 -6.83
C GLY A 147 -1.88 -6.36 -7.58
N LEU A 148 -1.73 -6.19 -8.90
CA LEU A 148 -0.78 -6.95 -9.71
C LEU A 148 0.67 -6.60 -9.38
N VAL A 149 1.00 -5.32 -9.20
CA VAL A 149 2.35 -4.89 -8.84
C VAL A 149 2.77 -5.46 -7.49
N GLU A 150 1.90 -5.42 -6.48
CA GLU A 150 2.19 -6.01 -5.17
C GLU A 150 2.29 -7.55 -5.25
N MET A 151 1.34 -8.21 -5.92
CA MET A 151 1.41 -9.64 -6.18
C MET A 151 2.75 -10.01 -6.84
N GLY A 152 3.11 -9.31 -7.92
CA GLY A 152 4.35 -9.54 -8.65
C GLY A 152 5.59 -9.31 -7.79
N THR A 153 5.59 -8.27 -6.95
CA THR A 153 6.70 -7.96 -6.04
C THR A 153 6.93 -9.09 -5.04
N PHE A 154 5.88 -9.59 -4.36
CA PHE A 154 6.04 -10.66 -3.37
C PHE A 154 6.36 -12.01 -3.99
N LEU A 155 5.79 -12.33 -5.16
CA LEU A 155 6.18 -13.54 -5.90
C LEU A 155 7.62 -13.45 -6.41
N ALA A 156 8.09 -12.27 -6.80
CA ALA A 156 9.47 -12.03 -7.20
C ALA A 156 10.45 -12.14 -6.01
N ILE A 157 10.09 -11.63 -4.83
CA ILE A 157 10.88 -11.79 -3.60
C ILE A 157 11.04 -13.28 -3.29
N LEU A 158 9.94 -14.03 -3.26
CA LEU A 158 9.96 -15.46 -3.00
C LEU A 158 10.77 -16.21 -4.08
N GLY A 159 10.45 -16.00 -5.36
CA GLY A 159 11.12 -16.68 -6.47
C GLY A 159 12.62 -16.40 -6.51
N GLY A 160 13.04 -15.14 -6.33
CA GLY A 160 14.45 -14.76 -6.30
C GLY A 160 15.21 -15.42 -5.13
N THR A 161 14.59 -15.45 -3.94
CA THR A 161 15.17 -16.11 -2.76
C THR A 161 15.31 -17.62 -2.96
N LEU A 162 14.29 -18.29 -3.50
CA LEU A 162 14.30 -19.73 -3.76
C LEU A 162 15.35 -20.11 -4.81
N VAL A 163 15.39 -19.37 -5.93
CA VAL A 163 16.36 -19.60 -7.00
C VAL A 163 17.78 -19.37 -6.48
N ALA A 164 18.02 -18.34 -5.68
CA ALA A 164 19.33 -18.14 -5.05
C ALA A 164 19.76 -19.36 -4.23
N GLY A 165 18.87 -19.89 -3.40
CA GLY A 165 19.16 -21.10 -2.62
C GLY A 165 19.53 -22.30 -3.48
N LEU A 166 18.75 -22.55 -4.56
CA LEU A 166 19.04 -23.61 -5.52
C LEU A 166 20.37 -23.44 -6.26
N LEU A 167 20.69 -22.23 -6.70
CA LEU A 167 21.95 -21.97 -7.40
C LEU A 167 23.16 -22.08 -6.48
N MET A 168 23.02 -21.64 -5.24
CA MET A 168 24.08 -21.66 -4.23
C MET A 168 24.41 -23.08 -3.71
N SER A 169 23.51 -24.06 -3.89
CA SER A 169 23.76 -25.46 -3.53
C SER A 169 24.73 -26.16 -4.51
N SER A 170 24.92 -25.61 -5.73
CA SER A 170 25.82 -26.14 -6.73
C SER A 170 27.29 -25.78 -6.47
N GLU A 171 28.21 -26.64 -6.84
CA GLU A 171 29.64 -26.31 -6.87
C GLU A 171 29.98 -25.20 -7.86
N ARG A 172 29.19 -25.07 -8.94
CA ARG A 172 29.33 -24.03 -9.96
C ARG A 172 28.50 -22.76 -9.64
N TYR A 173 28.21 -22.53 -8.36
CA TYR A 173 27.29 -21.46 -7.93
C TYR A 173 27.67 -20.09 -8.49
N ALA A 174 28.98 -19.75 -8.55
CA ALA A 174 29.43 -18.44 -9.03
C ALA A 174 29.02 -18.16 -10.48
N ILE A 175 29.20 -19.15 -11.39
CA ILE A 175 28.79 -19.04 -12.79
C ILE A 175 27.26 -18.98 -12.90
N LEU A 176 26.57 -19.87 -12.17
CA LEU A 176 25.11 -19.95 -12.25
C LEU A 176 24.44 -18.69 -11.73
N VAL A 177 24.90 -18.14 -10.62
CA VAL A 177 24.39 -16.87 -10.07
C VAL A 177 24.72 -15.72 -11.04
N ALA A 178 25.98 -15.62 -11.51
CA ALA A 178 26.40 -14.59 -12.45
C ALA A 178 25.56 -14.60 -13.74
N ALA A 179 25.39 -15.76 -14.35
CA ALA A 179 24.57 -15.91 -15.56
C ALA A 179 23.11 -15.54 -15.31
N SER A 180 22.54 -15.96 -14.16
CA SER A 180 21.14 -15.71 -13.82
C SER A 180 20.86 -14.23 -13.58
N VAL A 181 21.69 -13.52 -12.79
CA VAL A 181 21.46 -12.09 -12.51
C VAL A 181 21.62 -11.24 -13.78
N LEU A 182 22.55 -11.60 -14.67
CA LEU A 182 22.73 -10.92 -15.96
C LEU A 182 21.55 -11.19 -16.89
N ALA A 183 21.12 -12.45 -17.01
CA ALA A 183 19.99 -12.81 -17.87
C ALA A 183 18.70 -12.09 -17.44
N VAL A 184 18.44 -12.04 -16.13
CA VAL A 184 17.27 -11.35 -15.57
C VAL A 184 17.36 -9.85 -15.77
N ALA A 185 18.54 -9.22 -15.55
CA ALA A 185 18.75 -7.79 -15.78
C ALA A 185 18.54 -7.42 -17.25
N LEU A 186 19.09 -8.21 -18.19
CA LEU A 186 18.92 -8.01 -19.63
C LEU A 186 17.45 -8.18 -20.04
N ALA A 187 16.78 -9.21 -19.56
CA ALA A 187 15.34 -9.41 -19.83
C ALA A 187 14.51 -8.23 -19.29
N GLY A 188 14.82 -7.74 -18.08
CA GLY A 188 14.19 -6.56 -17.49
C GLY A 188 14.44 -5.29 -18.31
N TYR A 189 15.66 -5.09 -18.82
CA TYR A 189 15.97 -3.99 -19.72
C TYR A 189 15.21 -4.09 -21.05
N LEU A 190 15.16 -5.27 -21.67
CA LEU A 190 14.42 -5.49 -22.92
C LEU A 190 12.91 -5.24 -22.73
N ALA A 191 12.33 -5.71 -21.62
CA ALA A 191 10.95 -5.41 -21.28
C ALA A 191 10.72 -3.91 -21.11
N SER A 192 11.64 -3.19 -20.46
CA SER A 192 11.54 -1.74 -20.23
C SER A 192 11.49 -0.92 -21.52
N ARG A 193 12.08 -1.43 -22.61
CA ARG A 193 12.05 -0.76 -23.94
C ARG A 193 10.65 -0.68 -24.54
N GLN A 194 9.74 -1.55 -24.10
CA GLN A 194 8.37 -1.62 -24.59
C GLN A 194 7.39 -0.78 -23.75
N ILE A 195 7.84 -0.14 -22.66
CA ILE A 195 7.02 0.74 -21.83
C ILE A 195 6.60 1.96 -22.66
N PRO A 196 5.29 2.28 -22.74
CA PRO A 196 4.80 3.44 -23.46
C PRO A 196 5.37 4.76 -22.92
N LEU A 197 5.42 5.77 -23.78
CA LEU A 197 5.84 7.12 -23.38
C LEU A 197 4.92 7.65 -22.27
N ALA A 198 5.55 8.17 -21.21
CA ALA A 198 4.87 8.73 -20.05
C ALA A 198 5.48 10.11 -19.73
N ARG A 199 4.71 11.16 -20.06
CA ARG A 199 5.18 12.56 -20.03
C ARG A 199 5.71 12.96 -18.65
N ALA A 200 6.75 13.80 -18.67
CA ALA A 200 7.25 14.46 -17.47
C ALA A 200 6.20 15.47 -16.98
N PRO A 201 5.72 15.39 -15.72
CA PRO A 201 4.74 16.34 -15.21
C PRO A 201 5.30 17.76 -15.00
N LEU A 202 6.62 17.87 -14.74
CA LEU A 202 7.28 19.14 -14.44
C LEU A 202 8.69 19.18 -15.05
N PRO A 203 8.83 19.34 -16.38
CA PRO A 203 10.14 19.27 -17.07
C PRO A 203 11.14 20.33 -16.62
N GLU A 204 10.65 21.48 -16.16
CA GLU A 204 11.47 22.63 -15.73
C GLU A 204 11.89 22.58 -14.25
N LEU A 205 11.58 21.50 -13.54
CA LEU A 205 11.96 21.32 -12.14
C LEU A 205 13.47 21.44 -11.97
N ALA A 206 13.94 22.43 -11.21
CA ALA A 206 15.34 22.51 -10.81
C ALA A 206 15.68 21.37 -9.86
N LEU A 207 16.69 20.56 -10.22
CA LEU A 207 17.18 19.48 -9.37
C LEU A 207 18.01 20.03 -8.23
N ASP A 208 17.67 19.61 -7.02
CA ASP A 208 18.48 19.90 -5.84
C ASP A 208 19.19 18.60 -5.38
N TRP A 209 20.51 18.65 -5.36
CA TRP A 209 21.37 17.51 -5.05
C TRP A 209 21.70 17.38 -3.56
N HIS A 210 21.28 18.32 -2.73
CA HIS A 210 21.50 18.26 -1.28
C HIS A 210 20.58 17.22 -0.62
N ILE A 211 21.07 16.03 -0.42
CA ILE A 211 20.33 14.84 0.07
C ILE A 211 19.48 15.16 1.31
N LEU A 212 20.08 15.70 2.38
CA LEU A 212 19.37 15.96 3.64
C LEU A 212 18.29 17.04 3.51
N ARG A 213 18.60 18.11 2.77
CA ARG A 213 17.64 19.19 2.49
C ARG A 213 16.46 18.67 1.70
N GLN A 214 16.71 17.88 0.65
CA GLN A 214 15.68 17.29 -0.19
C GLN A 214 14.82 16.27 0.56
N THR A 215 15.43 15.38 1.33
CA THR A 215 14.70 14.44 2.18
C THR A 215 13.73 15.18 3.11
N ARG A 216 14.20 16.24 3.79
CA ARG A 216 13.36 17.06 4.66
C ARG A 216 12.22 17.76 3.90
N GLN A 217 12.52 18.34 2.72
CA GLN A 217 11.52 19.03 1.90
C GLN A 217 10.46 18.07 1.38
N ILE A 218 10.86 16.90 0.89
CA ILE A 218 9.96 15.89 0.35
C ILE A 218 9.10 15.26 1.45
N LEU A 219 9.65 15.02 2.63
CA LEU A 219 8.84 14.59 3.78
C LEU A 219 7.82 15.67 4.17
N ARG A 220 8.23 16.94 4.22
CA ARG A 220 7.28 18.05 4.46
C ARG A 220 6.20 18.13 3.38
N LEU A 221 6.57 17.97 2.11
CA LEU A 221 5.62 17.92 1.00
C LEU A 221 4.61 16.79 1.19
N GLY A 222 5.08 15.57 1.52
CA GLY A 222 4.22 14.41 1.75
C GLY A 222 3.26 14.60 2.92
N PHE A 223 3.75 15.12 4.06
CA PHE A 223 2.90 15.42 5.22
C PHE A 223 2.00 16.65 5.03
N GLY A 224 2.36 17.56 4.15
CA GLY A 224 1.54 18.71 3.75
C GLY A 224 0.42 18.38 2.78
N GLN A 225 0.35 17.15 2.25
CA GLN A 225 -0.78 16.70 1.44
C GLN A 225 -2.06 16.59 2.27
N HIS A 226 -3.19 16.42 1.59
CA HIS A 226 -4.47 16.14 2.25
C HIS A 226 -4.33 15.04 3.32
N ARG A 227 -5.07 15.16 4.42
CA ARG A 227 -4.97 14.24 5.58
C ARG A 227 -5.06 12.76 5.19
N SER A 228 -5.91 12.41 4.22
CA SER A 228 -6.04 11.03 3.78
C SER A 228 -4.76 10.49 3.12
N VAL A 229 -4.02 11.31 2.34
CA VAL A 229 -2.75 10.94 1.71
C VAL A 229 -1.65 10.79 2.76
N SER A 230 -1.47 11.79 3.62
CA SER A 230 -0.44 11.72 4.66
C SER A 230 -0.64 10.57 5.64
N ARG A 231 -1.89 10.24 5.99
CA ARG A 231 -2.20 9.08 6.85
C ARG A 231 -2.09 7.75 6.10
N ALA A 232 -2.40 7.73 4.79
CA ALA A 232 -2.15 6.56 3.95
C ALA A 232 -0.66 6.24 3.86
N MET A 233 0.22 7.25 3.79
CA MET A 233 1.68 7.04 3.83
C MET A 233 2.11 6.38 5.16
N ILE A 234 1.59 6.84 6.30
CA ILE A 234 1.86 6.21 7.61
C ILE A 234 1.38 4.76 7.62
N GLY A 235 0.15 4.50 7.17
CA GLY A 235 -0.40 3.16 7.08
C GLY A 235 0.41 2.24 6.16
N ASN A 236 0.85 2.75 5.01
CA ASN A 236 1.71 2.03 4.08
C ASN A 236 3.08 1.69 4.71
N SER A 237 3.69 2.65 5.38
CA SER A 237 4.98 2.43 6.06
C SER A 237 4.85 1.45 7.22
N TRP A 238 3.70 1.44 7.89
CA TRP A 238 3.38 0.44 8.91
C TRP A 238 3.28 -0.97 8.36
N PHE A 239 2.71 -1.14 7.16
CA PHE A 239 2.71 -2.44 6.49
C PHE A 239 4.14 -2.97 6.28
N TRP A 240 5.07 -2.10 5.85
CA TRP A 240 6.47 -2.47 5.69
C TRP A 240 7.17 -2.78 7.03
N PHE A 241 6.79 -2.07 8.11
CA PHE A 241 7.22 -2.41 9.48
C PHE A 241 6.78 -3.83 9.85
N LEU A 242 5.49 -4.16 9.67
CA LEU A 242 4.94 -5.50 9.94
C LEU A 242 5.65 -6.55 9.09
N GLY A 243 5.73 -6.31 7.78
CA GLY A 243 6.37 -7.23 6.84
C GLY A 243 7.83 -7.50 7.18
N ALA A 244 8.59 -6.46 7.53
CA ALA A 244 9.97 -6.61 7.95
C ALA A 244 10.09 -7.43 9.25
N THR A 245 9.24 -7.14 10.26
CA THR A 245 9.24 -7.90 11.52
C THR A 245 8.94 -9.37 11.27
N TYR A 246 7.85 -9.70 10.56
CA TYR A 246 7.50 -11.11 10.32
C TYR A 246 8.55 -11.83 9.48
N LEU A 247 8.97 -11.26 8.34
CA LEU A 247 9.89 -11.92 7.40
C LEU A 247 11.27 -12.17 8.02
N THR A 248 11.77 -11.26 8.86
CA THR A 248 13.09 -11.44 9.49
C THR A 248 13.06 -12.48 10.61
N GLN A 249 11.93 -12.68 11.27
CA GLN A 249 11.80 -13.62 12.38
C GLN A 249 11.34 -15.03 11.96
N ILE A 250 10.82 -15.20 10.72
CA ILE A 250 10.35 -16.52 10.23
C ILE A 250 11.42 -17.63 10.37
N PRO A 251 12.71 -17.42 10.01
CA PRO A 251 13.70 -18.49 10.16
C PRO A 251 13.91 -18.93 11.62
N ALA A 252 14.02 -17.97 12.53
CA ALA A 252 14.18 -18.24 13.94
C ALA A 252 12.89 -18.85 14.55
N PHE A 253 11.72 -18.41 14.12
CA PHE A 253 10.43 -18.96 14.50
C PHE A 253 10.28 -20.42 14.06
N ALA A 254 10.61 -20.72 12.81
CA ALA A 254 10.54 -22.07 12.27
C ALA A 254 11.46 -23.03 13.06
N LYS A 255 12.69 -22.62 13.33
CA LYS A 255 13.65 -23.43 14.08
C LYS A 255 13.29 -23.55 15.55
N GLY A 256 13.01 -22.43 16.23
CA GLY A 256 12.86 -22.39 17.70
C GLY A 256 11.48 -22.81 18.20
N VAL A 257 10.41 -22.60 17.43
CA VAL A 257 9.02 -22.91 17.82
C VAL A 257 8.52 -24.20 17.16
N LEU A 258 8.82 -24.39 15.87
CA LEU A 258 8.28 -25.52 15.12
C LEU A 258 9.25 -26.70 14.97
N ASN A 259 10.49 -26.57 15.50
CA ASN A 259 11.57 -27.53 15.26
C ASN A 259 11.74 -27.86 13.76
N GLY A 260 11.64 -26.81 12.91
CA GLY A 260 11.66 -26.89 11.45
C GLY A 260 13.06 -26.72 10.86
N ASN A 261 13.31 -27.41 9.74
CA ASN A 261 14.52 -27.25 8.92
C ASN A 261 14.36 -26.15 7.84
N GLU A 262 15.31 -26.02 6.93
CA GLU A 262 15.31 -24.99 5.85
C GLU A 262 14.11 -25.12 4.90
N THR A 263 13.62 -26.36 4.66
CA THR A 263 12.43 -26.55 3.81
C THR A 263 11.16 -26.11 4.51
N ALA A 264 11.10 -26.17 5.84
CA ALA A 264 10.03 -25.62 6.66
C ALA A 264 10.01 -24.08 6.59
N VAL A 265 11.17 -23.42 6.71
CA VAL A 265 11.31 -21.97 6.50
C VAL A 265 10.81 -21.56 5.12
N THR A 266 11.23 -22.30 4.10
CA THR A 266 10.82 -22.08 2.71
C THR A 266 9.30 -22.18 2.54
N LEU A 267 8.67 -23.20 3.14
CA LEU A 267 7.20 -23.36 3.11
C LEU A 267 6.51 -22.16 3.75
N ILE A 268 6.96 -21.73 4.94
CA ILE A 268 6.36 -20.61 5.67
C ILE A 268 6.45 -19.30 4.87
N LEU A 269 7.63 -19.00 4.31
CA LEU A 269 7.82 -17.83 3.44
C LEU A 269 6.96 -17.90 2.18
N SER A 270 6.79 -19.10 1.60
CA SER A 270 5.92 -19.32 0.45
C SER A 270 4.46 -19.08 0.79
N VAL A 271 3.97 -19.63 1.90
CA VAL A 271 2.60 -19.46 2.37
C VAL A 271 2.30 -17.97 2.63
N PHE A 272 3.21 -17.24 3.28
CA PHE A 272 3.07 -15.80 3.49
C PHE A 272 2.99 -15.01 2.17
N SER A 273 3.92 -15.28 1.23
CA SER A 273 3.99 -14.59 -0.06
C SER A 273 2.77 -14.89 -0.94
N ILE A 274 2.31 -16.14 -0.96
CA ILE A 274 1.08 -16.54 -1.66
C ILE A 274 -0.14 -15.87 -1.01
N GLY A 275 -0.14 -15.74 0.31
CA GLY A 275 -1.15 -14.99 1.06
C GLY A 275 -1.25 -13.55 0.56
N ILE A 276 -0.13 -12.80 0.52
CA ILE A 276 -0.11 -11.40 0.03
C ILE A 276 -0.56 -11.33 -1.44
N ALA A 277 -0.06 -12.21 -2.29
CA ALA A 277 -0.45 -12.25 -3.70
C ALA A 277 -1.96 -12.46 -3.86
N SER A 278 -2.51 -13.42 -3.12
CA SER A 278 -3.96 -13.72 -3.12
C SER A 278 -4.77 -12.56 -2.57
N GLY A 279 -4.33 -11.96 -1.47
CA GLY A 279 -4.97 -10.80 -0.84
C GLY A 279 -4.98 -9.57 -1.74
N SER A 280 -3.88 -9.28 -2.42
CA SER A 280 -3.77 -8.18 -3.38
C SER A 280 -4.73 -8.36 -4.56
N MET A 281 -4.84 -9.58 -5.10
CA MET A 281 -5.78 -9.89 -6.17
C MET A 281 -7.23 -9.89 -5.70
N LEU A 282 -7.49 -10.38 -4.48
CA LEU A 282 -8.81 -10.35 -3.87
C LEU A 282 -9.25 -8.89 -3.64
N CYS A 283 -8.37 -8.03 -3.14
CA CYS A 283 -8.62 -6.61 -2.97
C CYS A 283 -9.05 -5.94 -4.29
N ALA A 284 -8.34 -6.21 -5.38
CA ALA A 284 -8.67 -5.69 -6.70
C ALA A 284 -10.06 -6.15 -7.19
N ARG A 285 -10.47 -7.39 -6.88
CA ARG A 285 -11.82 -7.89 -7.19
C ARG A 285 -12.89 -7.29 -6.30
N LEU A 286 -12.60 -7.13 -5.01
CA LEU A 286 -13.53 -6.60 -4.02
C LEU A 286 -13.81 -5.11 -4.21
N SER A 287 -12.87 -4.36 -4.79
CA SER A 287 -12.97 -2.91 -5.02
C SER A 287 -13.96 -2.50 -6.13
N ALA A 288 -14.49 -3.44 -6.92
CA ALA A 288 -15.46 -3.17 -7.98
C ALA A 288 -15.03 -2.02 -8.92
N ARG A 289 -13.74 -1.95 -9.28
CA ARG A 289 -13.13 -0.94 -10.18
C ARG A 289 -13.16 0.51 -9.64
N LYS A 290 -13.20 0.69 -8.36
CA LYS A 290 -13.05 2.00 -7.70
C LYS A 290 -11.85 1.95 -6.78
N VAL A 291 -11.26 3.09 -6.46
CA VAL A 291 -10.29 3.18 -5.37
C VAL A 291 -11.05 3.03 -4.05
N GLU A 292 -11.21 1.78 -3.61
CA GLU A 292 -12.07 1.42 -2.47
C GLU A 292 -11.24 1.34 -1.18
N ILE A 293 -11.12 2.46 -0.52
CA ILE A 293 -10.36 2.57 0.74
C ILE A 293 -11.09 1.95 1.94
N GLY A 294 -12.38 1.62 1.80
CA GLY A 294 -13.15 0.89 2.81
C GLY A 294 -12.64 -0.53 3.08
N LEU A 295 -11.75 -1.07 2.23
CA LEU A 295 -11.09 -2.36 2.45
C LEU A 295 -9.92 -2.27 3.45
N VAL A 296 -9.37 -1.07 3.70
CA VAL A 296 -8.24 -0.87 4.63
C VAL A 296 -8.58 -1.32 6.07
N PRO A 297 -9.74 -0.96 6.66
CA PRO A 297 -10.13 -1.48 7.97
C PRO A 297 -10.23 -3.00 8.03
N LEU A 298 -10.78 -3.61 6.98
CA LEU A 298 -10.88 -5.08 6.89
C LEU A 298 -9.48 -5.71 6.89
N GLY A 299 -8.56 -5.17 6.07
CA GLY A 299 -7.17 -5.62 6.04
C GLY A 299 -6.46 -5.46 7.38
N ALA A 300 -6.56 -4.28 8.02
CA ALA A 300 -5.91 -4.00 9.29
C ALA A 300 -6.40 -4.91 10.43
N LEU A 301 -7.72 -5.08 10.55
CA LEU A 301 -8.32 -5.95 11.56
C LEU A 301 -7.97 -7.42 11.31
N GLY A 302 -7.97 -7.85 10.03
CA GLY A 302 -7.58 -9.21 9.66
C GLY A 302 -6.12 -9.52 10.00
N VAL A 303 -5.19 -8.57 9.75
CA VAL A 303 -3.78 -8.71 10.15
C VAL A 303 -3.65 -8.84 11.68
N SER A 304 -4.35 -8.00 12.46
CA SER A 304 -4.32 -8.10 13.92
C SER A 304 -4.88 -9.43 14.41
N LEU A 305 -6.01 -9.87 13.86
CA LEU A 305 -6.65 -11.13 14.24
C LEU A 305 -5.72 -12.32 13.96
N CYS A 306 -5.21 -12.42 12.73
CA CYS A 306 -4.31 -13.52 12.34
C CYS A 306 -3.01 -13.49 13.16
N GLY A 307 -2.48 -12.32 13.51
CA GLY A 307 -1.27 -12.23 14.34
C GLY A 307 -1.51 -12.63 15.79
N VAL A 308 -2.67 -12.33 16.36
CA VAL A 308 -3.07 -12.82 17.70
C VAL A 308 -3.29 -14.34 17.68
N LEU A 309 -3.96 -14.85 16.65
CA LEU A 309 -4.16 -16.30 16.47
C LEU A 309 -2.82 -17.03 16.27
N LEU A 310 -1.90 -16.45 15.51
CA LEU A 310 -0.54 -16.99 15.34
C LEU A 310 0.18 -17.10 16.67
N TRP A 311 0.13 -16.05 17.51
CA TRP A 311 0.66 -16.13 18.86
C TRP A 311 0.01 -17.24 19.67
N TRP A 312 -1.31 -17.35 19.64
CA TRP A 312 -2.07 -18.35 20.39
C TRP A 312 -1.69 -19.76 19.97
N HIS A 313 -1.75 -20.06 18.67
CA HIS A 313 -1.41 -21.38 18.14
C HIS A 313 0.08 -21.73 18.35
N ALA A 314 0.98 -20.75 18.18
CA ALA A 314 2.41 -20.95 18.45
C ALA A 314 2.71 -21.19 19.93
N SER A 315 1.99 -20.56 20.86
CA SER A 315 2.18 -20.72 22.30
C SER A 315 1.62 -22.05 22.83
N THR A 316 0.63 -22.62 22.14
CA THR A 316 0.03 -23.91 22.49
C THR A 316 0.61 -25.09 21.69
N PHE A 317 1.47 -24.79 20.71
CA PHE A 317 2.08 -25.80 19.86
C PHE A 317 3.16 -26.58 20.63
N SER A 318 3.03 -27.90 20.65
CA SER A 318 4.06 -28.80 21.17
C SER A 318 4.89 -29.31 20.00
N ALA A 319 6.15 -28.87 19.92
CA ALA A 319 7.04 -29.27 18.83
C ALA A 319 7.26 -30.80 18.84
N ALA A 320 7.19 -31.40 17.67
CA ALA A 320 7.54 -32.83 17.51
C ALA A 320 9.02 -33.05 17.90
N PRO A 321 9.36 -34.22 18.48
CA PRO A 321 10.76 -34.53 18.84
C PRO A 321 11.69 -34.53 17.61
N GLN A 322 11.16 -34.90 16.45
CA GLN A 322 11.90 -34.94 15.18
C GLN A 322 11.88 -33.59 14.48
N VAL A 323 12.97 -33.27 13.76
CA VAL A 323 13.05 -32.06 12.94
C VAL A 323 12.07 -32.18 11.77
N LEU A 324 11.18 -31.19 11.65
CA LEU A 324 10.13 -31.16 10.65
C LEU A 324 10.60 -30.45 9.38
N GLY A 325 10.48 -31.13 8.24
CA GLY A 325 10.56 -30.50 6.92
C GLY A 325 9.21 -29.93 6.47
N ALA A 326 9.15 -29.39 5.26
CA ALA A 326 7.92 -28.83 4.69
C ALA A 326 6.73 -29.82 4.73
N TRP A 327 6.94 -31.05 4.33
CA TRP A 327 5.91 -32.10 4.35
C TRP A 327 5.51 -32.50 5.79
N GLY A 328 6.48 -32.53 6.71
CA GLY A 328 6.21 -32.78 8.12
C GLY A 328 5.32 -31.72 8.74
N LEU A 329 5.58 -30.42 8.47
CA LEU A 329 4.71 -29.33 8.91
C LEU A 329 3.29 -29.40 8.32
N LEU A 330 3.14 -29.78 7.06
CA LEU A 330 1.83 -29.97 6.45
C LEU A 330 1.07 -31.18 7.03
N ALA A 331 1.79 -32.21 7.49
CA ALA A 331 1.20 -33.37 8.13
C ALA A 331 0.79 -33.11 9.58
N GLU A 332 1.49 -32.19 10.29
CA GLU A 332 1.28 -31.88 11.70
C GLU A 332 0.02 -31.02 11.91
N PRO A 333 -1.02 -31.51 12.63
CA PRO A 333 -2.28 -30.78 12.75
C PRO A 333 -2.13 -29.40 13.41
N GLY A 334 -1.29 -29.26 14.45
CA GLY A 334 -1.04 -27.99 15.11
C GLY A 334 -0.33 -26.98 14.22
N ALA A 335 0.63 -27.43 13.40
CA ALA A 335 1.35 -26.58 12.46
C ALA A 335 0.46 -26.06 11.32
N ARG A 336 -0.58 -26.79 10.93
CA ARG A 336 -1.54 -26.34 9.90
C ARG A 336 -2.26 -25.04 10.30
N TRP A 337 -2.63 -24.90 11.57
CA TRP A 337 -3.27 -23.67 12.06
C TRP A 337 -2.29 -22.50 12.02
N ILE A 338 -1.03 -22.71 12.40
CA ILE A 338 0.03 -21.71 12.30
C ILE A 338 0.24 -21.29 10.83
N LEU A 339 0.27 -22.24 9.89
CA LEU A 339 0.38 -21.94 8.46
C LEU A 339 -0.85 -21.17 7.93
N LEU A 340 -2.05 -21.49 8.42
CA LEU A 340 -3.27 -20.76 8.07
C LEU A 340 -3.23 -19.31 8.58
N ASP A 341 -2.75 -19.09 9.80
CA ASP A 341 -2.57 -17.75 10.36
C ASP A 341 -1.57 -16.93 9.55
N ILE A 342 -0.45 -17.53 9.16
CA ILE A 342 0.59 -16.90 8.33
C ILE A 342 0.04 -16.58 6.93
N PHE A 343 -0.75 -17.49 6.33
CA PHE A 343 -1.45 -17.22 5.09
C PHE A 343 -2.42 -16.04 5.26
N GLY A 344 -3.18 -16.02 6.35
CA GLY A 344 -4.11 -14.94 6.70
C GLY A 344 -3.42 -13.60 6.89
N LEU A 345 -2.27 -13.56 7.59
CA LEU A 345 -1.43 -12.36 7.72
C LEU A 345 -1.07 -11.80 6.34
N GLY A 346 -0.62 -12.67 5.43
CA GLY A 346 -0.34 -12.28 4.04
C GLY A 346 -1.59 -11.79 3.32
N LEU A 347 -2.69 -12.55 3.37
CA LEU A 347 -3.94 -12.24 2.68
C LEU A 347 -4.48 -10.85 3.09
N PHE A 348 -4.62 -10.63 4.38
CA PHE A 348 -5.12 -9.36 4.90
C PHE A 348 -4.10 -8.23 4.73
N GLY A 349 -2.80 -8.53 4.75
CA GLY A 349 -1.73 -7.61 4.37
C GLY A 349 -1.88 -7.10 2.93
N GLY A 350 -2.15 -8.00 1.98
CA GLY A 350 -2.43 -7.64 0.58
C GLY A 350 -3.70 -6.78 0.43
N ILE A 351 -4.78 -7.10 1.17
CA ILE A 351 -6.01 -6.30 1.20
C ILE A 351 -5.74 -4.91 1.79
N TYR A 352 -4.84 -4.79 2.75
CA TYR A 352 -4.50 -3.54 3.42
C TYR A 352 -3.66 -2.60 2.55
N ILE A 353 -2.60 -3.11 1.91
CA ILE A 353 -1.60 -2.27 1.23
C ILE A 353 -2.08 -1.70 -0.10
N VAL A 354 -2.82 -2.47 -0.90
CA VAL A 354 -3.23 -2.10 -2.27
C VAL A 354 -4.07 -0.81 -2.30
N PRO A 355 -5.12 -0.64 -1.46
CA PRO A 355 -5.90 0.59 -1.45
C PRO A 355 -5.09 1.81 -1.01
N LEU A 356 -4.10 1.65 -0.12
CA LEU A 356 -3.26 2.73 0.37
C LEU A 356 -2.37 3.29 -0.74
N TYR A 357 -1.73 2.44 -1.55
CA TYR A 357 -0.98 2.89 -2.73
C TYR A 357 -1.89 3.57 -3.75
N ALA A 358 -3.04 2.96 -4.06
CA ALA A 358 -4.00 3.55 -4.99
C ALA A 358 -4.52 4.92 -4.52
N LEU A 359 -4.75 5.09 -3.20
CA LEU A 359 -5.14 6.36 -2.60
C LEU A 359 -4.06 7.43 -2.75
N ILE A 360 -2.80 7.10 -2.41
CA ILE A 360 -1.65 8.00 -2.56
C ILE A 360 -1.54 8.46 -4.02
N GLN A 361 -1.64 7.53 -4.97
CA GLN A 361 -1.51 7.82 -6.40
C GLN A 361 -2.66 8.65 -6.96
N SER A 362 -3.90 8.36 -6.57
CA SER A 362 -5.09 9.03 -7.12
C SER A 362 -5.32 10.42 -6.54
N ARG A 363 -4.96 10.65 -5.27
CA ARG A 363 -5.20 11.93 -4.59
C ARG A 363 -4.00 12.87 -4.55
N SER A 364 -2.82 12.43 -4.99
CA SER A 364 -1.67 13.31 -5.13
C SER A 364 -1.70 14.06 -6.46
N PRO A 365 -1.44 15.39 -6.47
CA PRO A 365 -1.32 16.16 -7.70
C PRO A 365 -0.29 15.55 -8.65
N GLU A 366 -0.55 15.57 -9.95
CA GLU A 366 0.31 14.92 -10.93
C GLU A 366 1.77 15.41 -10.86
N HIS A 367 1.96 16.73 -10.70
CA HIS A 367 3.26 17.39 -10.62
C HIS A 367 3.96 17.24 -9.26
N GLN A 368 3.38 16.51 -8.30
CA GLN A 368 3.98 16.20 -6.99
C GLN A 368 3.96 14.71 -6.66
N ARG A 369 3.31 13.90 -7.49
CA ARG A 369 3.03 12.48 -7.20
C ARG A 369 4.30 11.67 -7.00
N ALA A 370 5.31 11.85 -7.83
CA ALA A 370 6.57 11.12 -7.70
C ALA A 370 7.31 11.49 -6.40
N ARG A 371 7.27 12.77 -5.99
CA ARG A 371 7.86 13.23 -4.72
C ARG A 371 7.06 12.73 -3.51
N VAL A 372 5.73 12.67 -3.59
CA VAL A 372 4.91 12.07 -2.53
C VAL A 372 5.20 10.57 -2.36
N VAL A 373 5.33 9.84 -3.46
CA VAL A 373 5.75 8.43 -3.41
C VAL A 373 7.19 8.29 -2.88
N ALA A 374 8.08 9.22 -3.19
CA ALA A 374 9.43 9.25 -2.61
C ALA A 374 9.39 9.46 -1.09
N ALA A 375 8.55 10.37 -0.58
CA ALA A 375 8.32 10.53 0.86
C ALA A 375 7.83 9.23 1.50
N ASN A 376 6.88 8.55 0.84
CA ASN A 376 6.39 7.25 1.30
C ASN A 376 7.51 6.19 1.34
N ASN A 377 8.39 6.12 0.35
CA ASN A 377 9.51 5.18 0.34
C ASN A 377 10.53 5.46 1.46
N ILE A 378 10.82 6.74 1.72
CA ILE A 378 11.69 7.14 2.84
C ILE A 378 11.09 6.69 4.17
N LEU A 379 9.78 6.91 4.37
CA LEU A 379 9.06 6.46 5.56
C LEU A 379 9.04 4.93 5.66
N ASN A 380 8.83 4.22 4.57
CA ASN A 380 8.87 2.75 4.55
C ASN A 380 10.22 2.23 5.06
N ALA A 381 11.34 2.78 4.56
CA ALA A 381 12.67 2.43 4.99
C ALA A 381 12.90 2.75 6.48
N LEU A 382 12.44 3.91 6.96
CA LEU A 382 12.50 4.29 8.38
C LEU A 382 11.75 3.28 9.24
N PHE A 383 10.53 2.91 8.87
CA PHE A 383 9.72 1.97 9.62
C PHE A 383 10.32 0.56 9.62
N MET A 384 10.96 0.12 8.52
CA MET A 384 11.70 -1.15 8.51
C MET A 384 12.91 -1.15 9.47
N VAL A 385 13.65 -0.04 9.56
CA VAL A 385 14.73 0.10 10.55
C VAL A 385 14.16 0.13 11.97
N CYS A 386 13.09 0.87 12.23
CA CYS A 386 12.42 0.87 13.53
C CYS A 386 11.92 -0.53 13.93
N SER A 387 11.45 -1.34 12.96
CA SER A 387 11.01 -2.71 13.25
C SER A 387 12.16 -3.60 13.71
N ALA A 388 13.34 -3.47 13.08
CA ALA A 388 14.52 -4.20 13.49
C ALA A 388 15.00 -3.80 14.89
N ILE A 389 15.02 -2.50 15.18
CA ILE A 389 15.38 -1.99 16.53
C ILE A 389 14.39 -2.50 17.57
N LEU A 390 13.09 -2.42 17.30
CA LEU A 390 12.06 -2.93 18.21
C LEU A 390 12.21 -4.44 18.45
N ALA A 391 12.46 -5.22 17.40
CA ALA A 391 12.67 -6.66 17.53
C ALA A 391 13.89 -6.96 18.43
N ILE A 392 15.00 -6.27 18.23
CA ILE A 392 16.20 -6.42 19.09
C ILE A 392 15.87 -6.07 20.55
N LEU A 393 15.20 -4.94 20.79
CA LEU A 393 14.83 -4.53 22.15
C LEU A 393 13.92 -5.56 22.84
N LEU A 394 12.90 -6.03 22.15
CA LEU A 394 11.93 -6.96 22.75
C LEU A 394 12.49 -8.37 22.94
N LEU A 395 13.28 -8.87 21.99
CA LEU A 395 13.84 -10.22 22.07
C LEU A 395 15.10 -10.29 22.93
N ALA A 396 16.08 -9.37 22.73
CA ALA A 396 17.37 -9.45 23.39
C ALA A 396 17.43 -8.73 24.75
N VAL A 397 16.68 -7.62 24.93
CA VAL A 397 16.73 -6.84 26.18
C VAL A 397 15.59 -7.22 27.13
N VAL A 398 14.34 -7.28 26.59
CA VAL A 398 13.17 -7.64 27.41
C VAL A 398 13.04 -9.15 27.58
N GLY A 399 13.61 -9.95 26.68
CA GLY A 399 13.61 -11.42 26.77
C GLY A 399 12.27 -12.06 26.30
N LEU A 400 11.50 -11.38 25.46
CA LEU A 400 10.27 -11.95 24.91
C LEU A 400 10.58 -13.10 23.94
N SER A 401 9.67 -14.06 23.86
CA SER A 401 9.69 -15.07 22.80
C SER A 401 9.27 -14.46 21.45
N ILE A 402 9.62 -15.13 20.34
CA ILE A 402 9.22 -14.68 19.00
C ILE A 402 7.69 -14.65 18.85
N ALA A 403 6.98 -15.61 19.43
CA ALA A 403 5.52 -15.62 19.46
C ALA A 403 4.94 -14.40 20.19
N GLN A 404 5.53 -14.03 21.34
CA GLN A 404 5.14 -12.82 22.07
C GLN A 404 5.46 -11.54 21.30
N LEU A 405 6.57 -11.48 20.57
CA LEU A 405 6.87 -10.37 19.66
C LEU A 405 5.75 -10.22 18.62
N PHE A 406 5.29 -11.32 18.01
CA PHE A 406 4.19 -11.29 17.04
C PHE A 406 2.88 -10.77 17.66
N LEU A 407 2.58 -11.15 18.90
CA LEU A 407 1.44 -10.60 19.66
C LEU A 407 1.57 -9.08 19.84
N VAL A 408 2.72 -8.61 20.35
CA VAL A 408 2.96 -7.18 20.61
C VAL A 408 2.79 -6.36 19.32
N VAL A 409 3.35 -6.82 18.22
CA VAL A 409 3.27 -6.14 16.94
C VAL A 409 1.82 -6.14 16.40
N SER A 410 1.06 -7.22 16.61
CA SER A 410 -0.35 -7.30 16.23
C SER A 410 -1.24 -6.37 17.05
N LEU A 411 -0.95 -6.19 18.34
CA LEU A 411 -1.65 -5.21 19.19
C LEU A 411 -1.28 -3.78 18.80
N PHE A 412 -0.03 -3.50 18.48
CA PHE A 412 0.38 -2.20 17.93
C PHE A 412 -0.31 -1.91 16.59
N ASN A 413 -0.51 -2.92 15.74
CA ASN A 413 -1.30 -2.75 14.52
C ASN A 413 -2.73 -2.32 14.83
N LEU A 414 -3.37 -2.90 15.85
CA LEU A 414 -4.72 -2.51 16.26
C LEU A 414 -4.76 -1.06 16.78
N LEU A 415 -3.77 -0.64 17.57
CA LEU A 415 -3.66 0.73 18.06
C LEU A 415 -3.46 1.74 16.92
N LEU A 416 -2.57 1.42 15.97
CA LEU A 416 -2.36 2.28 14.82
C LEU A 416 -3.59 2.33 13.90
N ALA A 417 -4.27 1.20 13.70
CA ALA A 417 -5.52 1.15 12.94
C ALA A 417 -6.58 2.07 13.58
N PHE A 418 -6.73 2.01 14.90
CA PHE A 418 -7.63 2.91 15.63
C PHE A 418 -7.24 4.39 15.43
N TYR A 419 -5.96 4.73 15.54
CA TYR A 419 -5.46 6.08 15.28
C TYR A 419 -5.77 6.54 13.85
N LEU A 420 -5.45 5.72 12.84
CA LEU A 420 -5.68 6.05 11.44
C LEU A 420 -7.16 6.27 11.12
N PHE A 421 -8.03 5.41 11.66
CA PHE A 421 -9.47 5.49 11.39
C PHE A 421 -10.10 6.68 12.12
N ARG A 422 -9.60 7.05 13.31
CA ARG A 422 -10.01 8.27 13.99
C ARG A 422 -9.53 9.53 13.25
N ALA A 423 -8.32 9.50 12.68
CA ALA A 423 -7.74 10.61 11.94
C ALA A 423 -8.37 10.81 10.55
N VAL A 424 -8.83 9.72 9.92
CA VAL A 424 -9.49 9.70 8.61
C VAL A 424 -10.75 8.83 8.70
N PRO A 425 -11.86 9.37 9.23
CA PRO A 425 -13.11 8.61 9.39
C PRO A 425 -13.69 8.06 8.08
N GLU A 426 -13.27 8.62 6.94
CA GLU A 426 -13.65 8.16 5.61
C GLU A 426 -13.38 6.66 5.40
N PHE A 427 -12.33 6.10 6.01
CA PHE A 427 -12.05 4.66 5.93
C PHE A 427 -13.18 3.81 6.50
N LEU A 428 -13.69 4.20 7.69
CA LEU A 428 -14.79 3.48 8.34
C LEU A 428 -16.12 3.69 7.63
N LEU A 429 -16.40 4.94 7.20
CA LEU A 429 -17.60 5.27 6.45
C LEU A 429 -17.68 4.43 5.17
N ARG A 430 -16.60 4.38 4.39
CA ARG A 430 -16.56 3.58 3.17
C ARG A 430 -16.58 2.08 3.42
N CYS A 431 -15.98 1.62 4.53
CA CYS A 431 -16.09 0.22 4.94
C CYS A 431 -17.54 -0.17 5.23
N GLY A 432 -18.26 0.65 6.01
CA GLY A 432 -19.68 0.47 6.27
C GLY A 432 -20.52 0.49 4.98
N ALA A 433 -20.27 1.44 4.09
CA ALA A 433 -20.94 1.53 2.80
C ALA A 433 -20.67 0.29 1.91
N TRP A 434 -19.43 -0.18 1.88
CA TRP A 434 -19.02 -1.36 1.12
C TRP A 434 -19.70 -2.64 1.65
N LEU A 435 -19.77 -2.82 2.98
CA LEU A 435 -20.45 -3.94 3.62
C LEU A 435 -21.96 -3.91 3.30
N LEU A 436 -22.61 -2.76 3.45
CA LEU A 436 -24.03 -2.59 3.15
C LEU A 436 -24.34 -2.83 1.67
N GLY A 437 -23.51 -2.30 0.77
CA GLY A 437 -23.68 -2.46 -0.67
C GLY A 437 -23.57 -3.91 -1.14
N ARG A 438 -22.86 -4.77 -0.39
CA ARG A 438 -22.78 -6.21 -0.67
C ARG A 438 -23.91 -7.03 -0.08
N THR A 439 -24.40 -6.63 1.08
CA THR A 439 -25.36 -7.44 1.86
C THR A 439 -26.82 -7.03 1.61
N ARG A 440 -27.11 -5.74 1.41
CA ARG A 440 -28.47 -5.24 1.40
C ARG A 440 -28.86 -4.29 0.27
N GLN A 441 -27.98 -3.40 -0.19
CA GLN A 441 -28.37 -2.34 -1.13
C GLN A 441 -27.25 -2.01 -2.11
N ARG A 442 -27.57 -1.99 -3.42
CA ARG A 442 -26.66 -1.51 -4.48
C ARG A 442 -26.99 -0.06 -4.78
N VAL A 443 -26.01 0.83 -4.72
CA VAL A 443 -26.17 2.23 -5.11
C VAL A 443 -25.53 2.46 -6.48
N ARG A 444 -26.31 2.98 -7.42
CA ARG A 444 -25.83 3.51 -8.70
C ARG A 444 -25.85 5.04 -8.61
N GLY A 445 -24.78 5.71 -9.03
CA GLY A 445 -24.74 7.17 -9.09
C GLY A 445 -25.13 7.64 -10.48
N GLU A 446 -26.09 8.54 -10.58
CA GLU A 446 -26.45 9.30 -11.78
C GLU A 446 -26.20 10.78 -11.54
N GLY A 447 -25.61 11.48 -12.51
CA GLY A 447 -25.26 12.90 -12.36
C GLY A 447 -23.99 13.14 -11.50
N GLY A 448 -23.25 12.10 -11.14
CA GLY A 448 -22.02 12.22 -10.35
C GLY A 448 -20.90 13.01 -11.05
N GLU A 449 -20.98 13.18 -12.37
CA GLU A 449 -20.10 14.05 -13.17
C GLU A 449 -20.33 15.54 -12.91
N ARG A 450 -21.47 15.92 -12.33
CA ARG A 450 -21.78 17.30 -11.94
C ARG A 450 -21.03 17.74 -10.68
N ILE A 451 -20.58 16.78 -9.88
CA ILE A 451 -19.76 17.06 -8.71
C ILE A 451 -18.36 17.46 -9.18
N PRO A 452 -17.88 18.68 -8.86
CA PRO A 452 -16.58 19.15 -9.32
C PRO A 452 -15.46 18.21 -8.89
N ALA A 453 -14.55 17.88 -9.81
CA ALA A 453 -13.38 17.05 -9.49
C ALA A 453 -12.42 17.77 -8.51
N HIS A 454 -12.39 19.10 -8.56
CA HIS A 454 -11.58 19.97 -7.70
C HIS A 454 -12.41 21.20 -7.26
N GLY A 455 -12.00 21.82 -6.16
CA GLY A 455 -12.65 23.00 -5.61
C GLY A 455 -13.82 22.67 -4.67
N ALA A 456 -14.34 23.71 -4.02
CA ALA A 456 -15.43 23.59 -3.06
C ALA A 456 -16.76 23.32 -3.76
N ALA A 457 -17.59 22.46 -3.16
CA ALA A 457 -19.00 22.36 -3.50
C ALA A 457 -19.81 21.98 -2.26
N LEU A 458 -21.04 22.46 -2.22
CA LEU A 458 -22.00 22.15 -1.19
C LEU A 458 -23.00 21.14 -1.72
N LEU A 459 -23.14 20.02 -1.03
CA LEU A 459 -24.12 18.99 -1.31
C LEU A 459 -25.25 19.09 -0.29
N LEU A 460 -26.49 19.14 -0.73
CA LEU A 460 -27.68 19.09 0.09
C LEU A 460 -28.31 17.72 -0.07
N ALA A 461 -28.34 16.92 0.98
CA ALA A 461 -28.87 15.58 0.92
C ALA A 461 -30.04 15.41 1.87
N ARG A 462 -31.18 14.96 1.33
CA ARG A 462 -32.31 14.52 2.13
C ARG A 462 -31.97 13.16 2.74
N HIS A 463 -32.19 13.01 4.04
CA HIS A 463 -32.01 11.74 4.73
C HIS A 463 -33.15 11.46 5.70
N GLU A 464 -33.52 10.21 5.81
CA GLU A 464 -34.48 9.70 6.80
C GLU A 464 -33.83 8.70 7.74
N ARG A 465 -32.81 7.98 7.26
CA ARG A 465 -32.14 6.90 7.97
C ARG A 465 -30.62 7.07 7.95
N TRP A 466 -29.96 6.72 9.05
CA TRP A 466 -28.49 6.76 9.16
C TRP A 466 -27.75 5.95 8.08
N VAL A 467 -28.39 4.88 7.56
CA VAL A 467 -27.84 4.04 6.48
C VAL A 467 -27.61 4.84 5.20
N GLU A 468 -28.44 5.86 4.93
CA GLU A 468 -28.34 6.70 3.73
C GLU A 468 -27.06 7.53 3.71
N VAL A 469 -26.59 7.96 4.88
CA VAL A 469 -25.31 8.67 5.03
C VAL A 469 -24.15 7.81 4.55
N LEU A 470 -24.14 6.52 4.95
CA LEU A 470 -23.12 5.57 4.49
C LEU A 470 -23.22 5.33 2.99
N LEU A 471 -24.43 5.19 2.43
CA LEU A 471 -24.64 4.96 1.01
C LEU A 471 -24.23 6.17 0.17
N ILE A 472 -24.54 7.39 0.60
CA ILE A 472 -24.09 8.64 -0.04
C ILE A 472 -22.56 8.71 0.01
N GLY A 473 -21.96 8.55 1.18
CA GLY A 473 -20.50 8.60 1.33
C GLY A 473 -19.76 7.54 0.51
N GLY A 474 -20.31 6.33 0.40
CA GLY A 474 -19.76 5.26 -0.43
C GLY A 474 -19.88 5.49 -1.93
N ALA A 475 -20.87 6.29 -2.37
CA ALA A 475 -21.06 6.64 -3.78
C ALA A 475 -20.16 7.80 -4.25
N MET A 476 -19.64 8.63 -3.33
CA MET A 476 -18.80 9.78 -3.66
C MET A 476 -17.39 9.37 -4.09
N ARG A 477 -16.84 10.10 -5.06
CA ARG A 477 -15.44 9.88 -5.52
C ARG A 477 -14.43 10.62 -4.66
N ARG A 478 -14.83 11.77 -4.09
CA ARG A 478 -14.00 12.65 -3.26
C ARG A 478 -14.34 12.47 -1.78
N PRO A 479 -13.42 12.83 -0.85
CA PRO A 479 -13.75 12.99 0.57
C PRO A 479 -14.90 13.98 0.72
N VAL A 480 -15.84 13.64 1.59
CA VAL A 480 -17.01 14.48 1.90
C VAL A 480 -17.07 14.69 3.40
N HIS A 481 -17.22 15.94 3.83
CA HIS A 481 -17.48 16.29 5.22
C HIS A 481 -18.98 16.36 5.43
N PHE A 482 -19.49 15.43 6.25
CA PHE A 482 -20.91 15.34 6.54
C PHE A 482 -21.29 16.15 7.77
N PHE A 483 -22.32 16.96 7.62
CA PHE A 483 -22.95 17.69 8.71
C PHE A 483 -24.45 17.40 8.70
N THR A 484 -25.07 17.31 9.89
CA THR A 484 -26.51 17.09 10.00
C THR A 484 -27.14 18.16 10.89
N THR A 485 -28.27 18.70 10.46
CA THR A 485 -29.09 19.65 11.23
C THR A 485 -30.09 18.95 12.14
N ASP A 486 -30.28 17.65 11.96
CA ASP A 486 -31.27 16.88 12.67
C ASP A 486 -30.63 16.07 13.80
N VAL A 487 -31.37 15.91 14.91
CA VAL A 487 -31.00 14.97 15.98
C VAL A 487 -31.08 13.56 15.40
N LEU A 488 -29.93 12.98 15.12
CA LEU A 488 -29.83 11.60 14.61
C LEU A 488 -30.28 10.65 15.73
N SER A 489 -31.32 9.87 15.47
CA SER A 489 -31.74 8.74 16.32
C SER A 489 -30.57 7.76 16.54
N PRO A 490 -30.48 7.02 17.65
CA PRO A 490 -29.39 6.08 17.88
C PRO A 490 -29.22 5.17 16.64
N PRO A 491 -28.01 5.11 16.01
CA PRO A 491 -26.69 5.10 16.63
C PRO A 491 -25.84 6.34 16.30
N SER A 492 -26.18 7.48 16.82
CA SER A 492 -25.46 8.76 16.60
C SER A 492 -23.94 8.66 16.91
N ARG A 493 -23.54 7.81 17.86
CA ARG A 493 -22.13 7.57 18.20
C ARG A 493 -21.35 6.93 17.04
N LEU A 494 -21.94 5.98 16.32
CA LEU A 494 -21.31 5.34 15.15
C LEU A 494 -21.11 6.33 14.01
N LEU A 495 -22.09 7.19 13.74
CA LEU A 495 -21.97 8.22 12.70
C LEU A 495 -20.90 9.28 13.05
N ARG A 496 -20.75 9.65 14.31
CA ARG A 496 -19.66 10.52 14.78
C ARG A 496 -18.28 9.86 14.56
N ILE A 497 -18.16 8.56 14.83
CA ILE A 497 -16.95 7.79 14.54
C ILE A 497 -16.67 7.78 13.04
N CYS A 498 -17.70 7.73 12.20
CA CYS A 498 -17.60 7.83 10.74
C CYS A 498 -17.41 9.27 10.22
N GLY A 499 -17.25 10.26 11.10
CA GLY A 499 -16.93 11.63 10.72
C GLY A 499 -18.12 12.54 10.43
N VAL A 500 -19.34 12.13 10.79
CA VAL A 500 -20.53 12.99 10.70
C VAL A 500 -20.57 13.93 11.91
N SER A 501 -20.61 15.24 11.67
CA SER A 501 -20.72 16.27 12.70
C SER A 501 -22.19 16.72 12.83
N ALA A 502 -22.71 16.77 14.06
CA ALA A 502 -24.05 17.35 14.31
C ALA A 502 -23.95 18.88 14.26
N LEU A 503 -24.96 19.51 13.66
CA LEU A 503 -25.19 20.94 13.66
C LEU A 503 -26.23 21.25 14.77
N ASP A 504 -25.80 21.67 15.93
CA ASP A 504 -26.74 22.19 16.93
C ASP A 504 -27.14 23.63 16.49
N GLY A 505 -28.44 23.88 16.44
CA GLY A 505 -29.16 24.89 15.63
C GLY A 505 -28.79 26.37 15.72
N GLU A 506 -27.79 26.82 16.49
CA GLU A 506 -27.33 28.22 16.58
C GLU A 506 -25.82 28.41 16.62
N ASP A 507 -25.05 27.37 16.30
CA ASP A 507 -23.60 27.40 16.49
C ASP A 507 -22.88 28.22 15.41
N VAL A 508 -22.56 29.49 15.74
CA VAL A 508 -21.74 30.39 14.92
C VAL A 508 -20.35 29.80 14.63
N GLN A 509 -19.82 28.97 15.52
CA GLN A 509 -18.54 28.27 15.32
C GLN A 509 -18.62 27.23 14.20
N LEU A 510 -19.77 26.63 14.03
CA LEU A 510 -19.96 25.57 13.04
C LEU A 510 -20.13 26.12 11.62
N SER A 511 -20.79 27.27 11.47
CA SER A 511 -20.85 27.99 10.20
C SER A 511 -19.46 28.46 9.78
N GLY A 512 -18.60 28.83 10.72
CA GLY A 512 -17.17 29.13 10.50
C GLY A 512 -16.38 27.90 10.06
N ARG A 513 -16.67 26.72 10.61
CA ARG A 513 -16.02 25.46 10.24
C ARG A 513 -16.42 25.00 8.84
N VAL A 514 -17.70 25.09 8.48
CA VAL A 514 -18.17 24.81 7.12
C VAL A 514 -17.53 25.78 6.13
N ALA A 515 -17.53 27.09 6.43
CA ALA A 515 -16.90 28.11 5.60
C ALA A 515 -15.40 27.88 5.43
N GLY A 516 -14.70 27.47 6.50
CA GLY A 516 -13.29 27.12 6.44
C GLY A 516 -12.98 25.90 5.56
N LEU A 517 -13.81 24.86 5.61
CA LEU A 517 -13.69 23.70 4.72
C LEU A 517 -13.94 24.08 3.27
N MET A 518 -14.94 24.90 3.02
CA MET A 518 -15.25 25.38 1.69
C MET A 518 -14.15 26.30 1.15
N ALA A 519 -13.58 27.16 1.97
CA ALA A 519 -12.42 27.98 1.58
C ALA A 519 -11.18 27.13 1.27
N ALA A 520 -11.06 25.96 1.91
CA ALA A 520 -10.02 24.97 1.63
C ALA A 520 -10.30 24.13 0.36
N GLY A 521 -11.40 24.36 -0.35
CA GLY A 521 -11.75 23.62 -1.56
C GLY A 521 -12.35 22.23 -1.28
N GLU A 522 -12.82 22.00 -0.05
CA GLU A 522 -13.38 20.71 0.36
C GLU A 522 -14.85 20.55 -0.03
N LEU A 523 -15.29 19.29 -0.12
CA LEU A 523 -16.68 18.94 -0.41
C LEU A 523 -17.44 18.79 0.91
N VAL A 524 -18.50 19.59 1.09
CA VAL A 524 -19.34 19.56 2.27
C VAL A 524 -20.72 19.02 1.92
N CYS A 525 -21.25 18.10 2.71
CA CYS A 525 -22.59 17.56 2.58
C CYS A 525 -23.42 17.88 3.82
N LEU A 526 -24.49 18.64 3.63
CA LEU A 526 -25.51 18.87 4.65
C LEU A 526 -26.60 17.84 4.52
N LEU A 527 -26.81 17.14 5.61
CA LEU A 527 -27.85 16.14 5.78
C LEU A 527 -29.02 16.78 6.53
N SER A 528 -30.17 16.83 5.92
CA SER A 528 -31.39 17.35 6.54
C SER A 528 -32.63 16.61 6.06
N ARG A 529 -33.64 16.50 6.91
CA ARG A 529 -34.98 16.06 6.48
C ARG A 529 -35.66 17.07 5.60
N GLU A 530 -35.32 18.36 5.78
CA GLU A 530 -35.82 19.51 5.01
C GLU A 530 -34.64 20.26 4.36
N PRO A 531 -34.12 19.81 3.19
CA PRO A 531 -32.98 20.45 2.52
C PRO A 531 -33.16 21.93 2.23
N ALA A 532 -34.41 22.35 1.91
CA ALA A 532 -34.75 23.75 1.65
C ALA A 532 -34.49 24.64 2.88
N ARG A 533 -34.80 24.17 4.09
CA ARG A 533 -34.55 24.91 5.34
C ARG A 533 -33.06 24.99 5.66
N ALA A 534 -32.32 23.91 5.43
CA ALA A 534 -30.85 23.89 5.58
C ALA A 534 -30.18 24.87 4.61
N TRP A 535 -30.73 25.00 3.39
CA TRP A 535 -30.27 25.97 2.39
C TRP A 535 -30.50 27.42 2.84
N GLN A 536 -31.68 27.76 3.38
CA GLN A 536 -32.00 29.11 3.86
C GLN A 536 -31.00 29.61 4.94
N VAL A 537 -30.53 28.72 5.81
CA VAL A 537 -29.54 29.03 6.83
C VAL A 537 -28.17 29.42 6.23
N LEU A 538 -27.86 28.96 5.03
CA LEU A 538 -26.57 29.17 4.36
C LEU A 538 -26.58 30.17 3.21
N GLN A 539 -27.78 30.60 2.73
CA GLN A 539 -27.94 31.48 1.54
C GLN A 539 -27.11 32.75 1.60
N GLY A 540 -26.90 33.31 2.78
CA GLY A 540 -26.07 34.52 2.95
C GLY A 540 -24.56 34.30 2.82
N ARG A 541 -24.06 33.06 2.75
CA ARG A 541 -22.63 32.74 2.84
C ARG A 541 -22.09 31.85 1.70
N ALA A 542 -22.95 31.41 0.78
CA ALA A 542 -22.61 30.48 -0.29
C ALA A 542 -22.49 31.15 -1.67
N HIS A 543 -22.25 32.45 -1.74
CA HIS A 543 -22.12 33.18 -3.01
C HIS A 543 -20.97 32.61 -3.86
N GLY A 544 -21.26 32.23 -5.10
CA GLY A 544 -20.28 31.75 -6.08
C GLY A 544 -19.92 30.25 -5.97
N LEU A 545 -20.60 29.47 -5.13
CA LEU A 545 -20.34 28.05 -4.98
C LEU A 545 -21.31 27.17 -5.77
N ALA A 546 -20.82 26.03 -6.25
CA ALA A 546 -21.69 25.01 -6.81
C ALA A 546 -22.49 24.34 -5.69
N VAL A 547 -23.81 24.50 -5.73
CA VAL A 547 -24.73 23.83 -4.80
C VAL A 547 -25.47 22.73 -5.55
N LEU A 548 -25.36 21.51 -5.04
CA LEU A 548 -25.92 20.32 -5.67
C LEU A 548 -26.86 19.64 -4.69
N GLU A 549 -28.04 19.25 -5.16
CA GLU A 549 -28.98 18.46 -4.40
C GLU A 549 -28.77 16.96 -4.66
N ILE A 550 -28.82 16.17 -3.60
CA ILE A 550 -28.62 14.73 -3.67
C ILE A 550 -29.84 14.04 -3.10
N GLU A 551 -30.43 13.17 -3.91
CA GLU A 551 -31.55 12.34 -3.51
C GLU A 551 -31.25 10.86 -3.75
N LEU A 552 -31.59 10.01 -2.78
CA LEU A 552 -31.54 8.57 -2.91
C LEU A 552 -32.93 8.04 -3.26
N ARG A 553 -33.12 7.63 -4.52
CA ARG A 553 -34.38 7.04 -5.00
C ARG A 553 -34.31 5.53 -4.99
N GLU A 554 -35.42 4.90 -4.65
CA GLU A 554 -35.56 3.44 -4.73
C GLU A 554 -35.73 3.00 -6.18
N ASP A 555 -34.87 2.07 -6.64
CA ASP A 555 -34.86 1.49 -7.99
C ASP A 555 -35.15 -0.03 -7.93
N GLY A 556 -35.78 -0.47 -6.84
CA GLY A 556 -36.12 -1.87 -6.57
C GLY A 556 -35.79 -2.32 -5.15
N PRO A 557 -36.15 -3.55 -4.78
CA PRO A 557 -36.08 -4.03 -3.38
C PRO A 557 -34.68 -4.01 -2.75
N ARG A 558 -33.63 -3.98 -3.60
CA ARG A 558 -32.21 -3.98 -3.17
C ARG A 558 -31.34 -3.00 -3.99
N SER A 559 -31.96 -2.06 -4.71
CA SER A 559 -31.26 -1.10 -5.56
C SER A 559 -31.71 0.31 -5.24
N ARG A 560 -30.76 1.24 -5.12
CA ARG A 560 -31.02 2.67 -4.99
C ARG A 560 -30.19 3.45 -6.00
N ILE A 561 -30.75 4.50 -6.55
CA ILE A 561 -30.09 5.43 -7.43
C ILE A 561 -29.81 6.72 -6.68
N LEU A 562 -28.56 7.14 -6.68
CA LEU A 562 -28.14 8.44 -6.18
C LEU A 562 -28.24 9.45 -7.32
N HIS A 563 -29.29 10.29 -7.28
CA HIS A 563 -29.44 11.40 -8.23
C HIS A 563 -28.73 12.64 -7.71
N VAL A 564 -27.95 13.27 -8.57
CA VAL A 564 -27.28 14.55 -8.31
C VAL A 564 -27.84 15.60 -9.26
N THR A 565 -28.49 16.61 -8.72
CA THR A 565 -29.08 17.74 -9.47
C THR A 565 -28.48 19.07 -9.01
N LEU A 566 -28.59 20.12 -9.82
CA LEU A 566 -28.22 21.47 -9.42
C LEU A 566 -29.32 22.03 -8.49
N ALA A 567 -28.96 22.48 -7.30
CA ALA A 567 -29.89 23.15 -6.42
C ALA A 567 -30.28 24.52 -7.02
N GLY A 568 -31.56 24.76 -7.16
CA GLY A 568 -32.10 25.98 -7.78
C GLY A 568 -32.66 25.81 -9.20
N ALA A 569 -32.67 24.59 -9.78
CA ALA A 569 -33.35 24.28 -11.03
C ALA A 569 -34.86 23.97 -10.86
N VAL A 570 -35.38 24.01 -9.64
CA VAL A 570 -36.74 23.53 -9.32
C VAL A 570 -37.79 24.63 -9.35
N ASP A 571 -37.56 25.85 -9.86
CA ASP A 571 -38.67 26.81 -10.02
C ASP A 571 -38.45 27.75 -11.22
N ARG A 572 -38.36 27.18 -12.43
CA ARG A 572 -38.59 27.96 -13.66
C ARG A 572 -39.55 27.31 -14.67
N GLU A 573 -40.28 26.29 -14.26
CA GLU A 573 -41.35 25.73 -15.08
C GLU A 573 -42.60 25.51 -14.21
N SER A 574 -43.34 26.58 -13.95
CA SER A 574 -44.78 26.54 -13.78
C SER A 574 -45.30 27.94 -14.05
N PRO A 575 -46.31 28.11 -14.94
CA PRO A 575 -46.81 29.36 -15.43
C PRO A 575 -47.57 30.18 -14.41
#